data_71f6c4afc6e2b5451dfbbbebe6883fb6
#
_entry.id   71f6c4afc6e2b5451dfbbbebe6883fb6
#
_cell.length_a   1.000
_cell.length_b   1.000
_cell.length_c   1.000
_cell.angle_alpha   90.00
_cell.angle_beta   90.00
_cell.angle_gamma   90.00
#
_symmetry.space_group_name_H-M   'P 1'
#
loop_
_entity.id
_entity.type
_entity.pdbx_description
1 polymer ?
#
loop_
_entity_poly.entity_id
_entity_poly.type
_entity_poly.pdbx_seq_one_letter_code
_entity_poly.pdbx_strand_id
1 'polypeptide(L)'
;DGLASLKNELGLPDEQVIPLDLGNQSSVKETIDSIFAIAGRIDALINTAGIVGPTNVKVEDVKWEDFETTLRINLFGTVWLTQAVIPYMKKAKYGRIAHVASIAGKEGNPGMSPYNVSKSGMIGFVKGIAKEIAADGITINALAPAVIRTPMNADTSDETLKYMISRIPMGRVGEAEEVAELLAFIGSEACSFTTGFTFDATGGRATY
;
A
#
# COMPACT_ATOMS: atom_id res chain seq x y z
N ASP A 1 -4.42 8.75 -18.06
CA ASP A 1 -3.40 8.11 -18.53
C ASP A 1 -2.07 8.14 -17.80
N GLY A 2 -2.15 7.96 -16.46
CA GLY A 2 -0.96 7.89 -15.61
C GLY A 2 0.02 6.77 -15.97
N LEU A 3 -0.48 5.60 -16.43
CA LEU A 3 0.38 4.51 -16.90
C LEU A 3 1.21 4.89 -18.13
N ALA A 4 0.62 5.61 -19.09
CA ALA A 4 1.35 6.07 -20.27
C ALA A 4 2.43 7.11 -19.90
N SER A 5 2.14 8.00 -18.95
CA SER A 5 3.11 8.96 -18.43
C SER A 5 4.28 8.23 -17.75
N LEU A 6 3.99 7.31 -16.84
CA LEU A 6 5.00 6.52 -16.13
C LEU A 6 5.88 5.70 -17.10
N LYS A 7 5.27 5.06 -18.09
CA LYS A 7 5.98 4.33 -19.13
C LYS A 7 7.01 5.20 -19.84
N ASN A 8 6.59 6.40 -20.25
CA ASN A 8 7.47 7.33 -20.98
C ASN A 8 8.59 7.86 -20.09
N GLU A 9 8.28 8.21 -18.84
CA GLU A 9 9.24 8.72 -17.86
C GLU A 9 10.33 7.70 -17.54
N LEU A 10 9.94 6.43 -17.38
CA LEU A 10 10.87 5.34 -17.04
C LEU A 10 11.46 4.61 -18.25
N GLY A 11 11.03 4.95 -19.48
CA GLY A 11 11.49 4.27 -20.69
C GLY A 11 11.13 2.78 -20.75
N LEU A 12 9.99 2.39 -20.13
CA LEU A 12 9.57 0.99 -20.06
C LEU A 12 8.93 0.51 -21.37
N PRO A 13 9.18 -0.75 -21.78
CA PRO A 13 8.48 -1.36 -22.90
C PRO A 13 7.00 -1.64 -22.53
N ASP A 14 6.16 -1.79 -23.57
CA ASP A 14 4.71 -1.96 -23.38
C ASP A 14 4.36 -3.16 -22.49
N GLU A 15 5.06 -4.25 -22.64
CA GLU A 15 4.84 -5.49 -21.88
C GLU A 15 5.16 -5.38 -20.37
N GLN A 16 5.85 -4.32 -19.94
CA GLN A 16 6.16 -4.06 -18.54
C GLN A 16 5.16 -3.10 -17.86
N VAL A 17 4.20 -2.58 -18.62
CA VAL A 17 3.18 -1.65 -18.09
C VAL A 17 1.80 -2.26 -18.31
N ILE A 18 1.34 -3.00 -17.32
CA ILE A 18 0.12 -3.81 -17.40
C ILE A 18 -0.98 -3.16 -16.57
N PRO A 19 -2.13 -2.79 -17.16
CA PRO A 19 -3.29 -2.29 -16.42
C PRO A 19 -3.82 -3.35 -15.46
N LEU A 20 -4.15 -2.93 -14.23
CA LEU A 20 -4.67 -3.80 -13.19
C LEU A 20 -5.83 -3.11 -12.46
N ASP A 21 -6.97 -3.76 -12.39
CA ASP A 21 -8.10 -3.36 -11.54
C ASP A 21 -8.05 -4.12 -10.21
N LEU A 22 -7.64 -3.43 -9.14
CA LEU A 22 -7.60 -3.99 -7.78
C LEU A 22 -9.00 -4.24 -7.19
N GLY A 23 -10.05 -3.67 -7.75
CA GLY A 23 -11.43 -3.96 -7.37
C GLY A 23 -11.96 -5.30 -7.90
N ASN A 24 -11.18 -6.01 -8.73
CA ASN A 24 -11.58 -7.24 -9.38
C ASN A 24 -10.58 -8.38 -9.12
N GLN A 25 -11.01 -9.39 -8.38
CA GLN A 25 -10.16 -10.52 -8.01
C GLN A 25 -9.60 -11.29 -9.21
N SER A 26 -10.42 -11.51 -10.25
CA SER A 26 -9.98 -12.23 -11.46
C SER A 26 -8.92 -11.43 -12.21
N SER A 27 -9.13 -10.10 -12.35
CA SER A 27 -8.15 -9.20 -12.95
C SER A 27 -6.80 -9.27 -12.23
N VAL A 28 -6.80 -9.27 -10.89
CA VAL A 28 -5.58 -9.40 -10.08
C VAL A 28 -4.87 -10.72 -10.40
N LYS A 29 -5.60 -11.84 -10.35
CA LYS A 29 -5.00 -13.16 -10.59
C LYS A 29 -4.42 -13.26 -12.00
N GLU A 30 -5.19 -12.92 -13.01
CA GLU A 30 -4.78 -12.98 -14.43
C GLU A 30 -3.56 -12.11 -14.70
N THR A 31 -3.52 -10.91 -14.11
CA THR A 31 -2.36 -10.00 -14.25
C THR A 31 -1.10 -10.60 -13.63
N ILE A 32 -1.18 -11.13 -12.40
CA ILE A 32 -0.02 -11.73 -11.74
C ILE A 32 0.46 -12.99 -12.48
N ASP A 33 -0.46 -13.83 -12.96
CA ASP A 33 -0.11 -15.00 -13.78
C ASP A 33 0.59 -14.58 -15.08
N SER A 34 0.14 -13.51 -15.72
CA SER A 34 0.76 -12.96 -16.93
C SER A 34 2.16 -12.40 -16.66
N ILE A 35 2.33 -11.67 -15.56
CA ILE A 35 3.64 -11.16 -15.14
C ILE A 35 4.61 -12.32 -14.92
N PHE A 36 4.17 -13.36 -14.22
CA PHE A 36 4.99 -14.55 -14.00
C PHE A 36 5.34 -15.26 -15.31
N ALA A 37 4.39 -15.36 -16.25
CA ALA A 37 4.64 -15.98 -17.55
C ALA A 37 5.71 -15.23 -18.36
N ILE A 38 5.75 -13.89 -18.25
CA ILE A 38 6.72 -13.04 -18.94
C ILE A 38 8.09 -13.09 -18.25
N ALA A 39 8.10 -12.89 -16.92
CA ALA A 39 9.34 -12.69 -16.16
C ALA A 39 9.97 -13.99 -15.63
N GLY A 40 9.20 -15.08 -15.55
CA GLY A 40 9.63 -16.38 -15.00
C GLY A 40 9.81 -16.40 -13.48
N ARG A 41 9.75 -15.25 -12.80
CA ARG A 41 9.87 -15.12 -11.34
C ARG A 41 9.19 -13.83 -10.84
N ILE A 42 8.83 -13.80 -9.57
CA ILE A 42 8.35 -12.62 -8.86
C ILE A 42 9.10 -12.55 -7.52
N ASP A 43 9.99 -11.59 -7.38
CA ASP A 43 10.85 -11.45 -6.20
C ASP A 43 10.30 -10.47 -5.17
N ALA A 44 9.66 -9.40 -5.66
CA ALA A 44 9.07 -8.39 -4.81
C ALA A 44 7.67 -7.99 -5.29
N LEU A 45 6.78 -7.71 -4.34
CA LEU A 45 5.51 -7.04 -4.54
C LEU A 45 5.51 -5.76 -3.72
N ILE A 46 5.52 -4.61 -4.40
CA ILE A 46 5.37 -3.29 -3.76
C ILE A 46 4.01 -2.73 -4.14
N ASN A 47 3.08 -2.74 -3.20
CA ASN A 47 1.71 -2.26 -3.43
C ASN A 47 1.51 -0.86 -2.83
N THR A 48 1.48 0.14 -3.68
CA THR A 48 1.21 1.54 -3.35
C THR A 48 -0.21 1.98 -3.72
N ALA A 49 -0.97 1.11 -4.37
CA ALA A 49 -2.29 1.44 -4.87
C ALA A 49 -3.34 1.59 -3.75
N GLY A 50 -4.26 2.50 -3.95
CA GLY A 50 -5.37 2.73 -3.03
C GLY A 50 -6.13 4.01 -3.33
N ILE A 51 -7.29 4.13 -2.70
CA ILE A 51 -8.13 5.33 -2.74
C ILE A 51 -8.40 5.83 -1.33
N VAL A 52 -8.67 7.12 -1.19
CA VAL A 52 -9.00 7.72 0.11
C VAL A 52 -10.47 7.44 0.49
N GLY A 53 -11.35 7.36 -0.50
CA GLY A 53 -12.80 7.29 -0.26
C GLY A 53 -13.35 8.62 0.27
N PRO A 54 -14.53 8.61 0.92
CA PRO A 54 -15.14 9.81 1.46
C PRO A 54 -14.31 10.40 2.61
N THR A 55 -14.20 11.73 2.64
CA THR A 55 -13.51 12.49 3.68
C THR A 55 -14.44 13.52 4.30
N ASN A 56 -14.22 13.84 5.58
CA ASN A 56 -15.06 14.77 6.36
C ASN A 56 -16.53 14.35 6.43
N VAL A 57 -16.82 13.05 6.37
CA VAL A 57 -18.15 12.48 6.50
C VAL A 57 -18.25 11.73 7.82
N LYS A 58 -19.26 12.05 8.63
CA LYS A 58 -19.52 11.33 9.89
C LYS A 58 -19.96 9.89 9.60
N VAL A 59 -19.66 8.98 10.52
CA VAL A 59 -19.91 7.55 10.28
C VAL A 59 -21.37 7.23 9.98
N GLU A 60 -22.30 7.93 10.60
CA GLU A 60 -23.74 7.80 10.37
C GLU A 60 -24.21 8.24 8.98
N ASP A 61 -23.42 9.07 8.30
CA ASP A 61 -23.74 9.63 6.99
C ASP A 61 -22.94 8.96 5.84
N VAL A 62 -22.02 8.04 6.16
CA VAL A 62 -21.25 7.32 5.14
C VAL A 62 -22.15 6.37 4.35
N LYS A 63 -22.20 6.52 3.05
CA LYS A 63 -22.91 5.58 2.17
C LYS A 63 -22.24 4.22 2.17
N TRP A 64 -23.04 3.15 2.21
CA TRP A 64 -22.51 1.79 2.25
C TRP A 64 -21.68 1.46 1.01
N GLU A 65 -22.09 1.94 -0.15
CA GLU A 65 -21.38 1.77 -1.43
C GLU A 65 -19.97 2.36 -1.40
N ASP A 66 -19.78 3.51 -0.76
CA ASP A 66 -18.48 4.15 -0.59
C ASP A 66 -17.61 3.34 0.37
N PHE A 67 -18.25 2.78 1.42
CA PHE A 67 -17.58 1.92 2.38
C PHE A 67 -17.08 0.63 1.70
N GLU A 68 -17.95 -0.07 0.96
CA GLU A 68 -17.60 -1.27 0.20
C GLU A 68 -16.51 -1.00 -0.83
N THR A 69 -16.64 0.06 -1.62
CA THR A 69 -15.67 0.41 -2.66
C THR A 69 -14.29 0.65 -2.07
N THR A 70 -14.22 1.40 -0.96
CA THR A 70 -12.94 1.68 -0.29
C THR A 70 -12.30 0.40 0.25
N LEU A 71 -13.06 -0.49 0.89
CA LEU A 71 -12.55 -1.75 1.36
C LEU A 71 -12.18 -2.70 0.22
N ARG A 72 -12.98 -2.76 -0.81
CA ARG A 72 -12.75 -3.61 -1.98
C ARG A 72 -11.41 -3.30 -2.63
N ILE A 73 -11.11 -2.03 -2.86
CA ILE A 73 -9.86 -1.62 -3.51
C ILE A 73 -8.69 -1.72 -2.53
N ASN A 74 -8.79 -1.09 -1.35
CA ASN A 74 -7.64 -0.95 -0.46
C ASN A 74 -7.31 -2.25 0.28
N LEU A 75 -8.31 -2.98 0.77
CA LEU A 75 -8.11 -4.16 1.62
C LEU A 75 -8.21 -5.45 0.81
N PHE A 76 -9.32 -5.68 0.11
CA PHE A 76 -9.50 -6.93 -0.63
C PHE A 76 -8.52 -7.03 -1.79
N GLY A 77 -8.26 -5.92 -2.52
CA GLY A 77 -7.22 -5.87 -3.55
C GLY A 77 -5.84 -6.23 -3.01
N THR A 78 -5.48 -5.73 -1.81
CA THR A 78 -4.24 -6.11 -1.12
C THR A 78 -4.19 -7.61 -0.80
N VAL A 79 -5.29 -8.18 -0.29
CA VAL A 79 -5.41 -9.62 -0.01
C VAL A 79 -5.24 -10.43 -1.29
N TRP A 80 -5.95 -10.08 -2.36
CA TRP A 80 -5.87 -10.79 -3.65
C TRP A 80 -4.49 -10.73 -4.28
N LEU A 81 -3.82 -9.57 -4.26
CA LEU A 81 -2.42 -9.44 -4.71
C LEU A 81 -1.50 -10.40 -3.95
N THR A 82 -1.62 -10.37 -2.61
CA THR A 82 -0.81 -11.23 -1.75
C THR A 82 -1.06 -12.71 -2.03
N GLN A 83 -2.32 -13.11 -2.13
CA GLN A 83 -2.71 -14.48 -2.48
C GLN A 83 -2.16 -14.92 -3.84
N ALA A 84 -2.16 -14.03 -4.82
CA ALA A 84 -1.71 -14.33 -6.18
C ALA A 84 -0.19 -14.52 -6.27
N VAL A 85 0.62 -13.74 -5.53
CA VAL A 85 2.09 -13.82 -5.62
C VAL A 85 2.70 -14.92 -4.74
N ILE A 86 2.10 -15.25 -3.59
CA ILE A 86 2.64 -16.22 -2.62
C ILE A 86 3.00 -17.56 -3.25
N PRO A 87 2.19 -18.21 -4.11
CA PRO A 87 2.54 -19.50 -4.71
C PRO A 87 3.83 -19.46 -5.50
N TYR A 88 4.08 -18.38 -6.23
CA TYR A 88 5.29 -18.20 -7.01
C TYR A 88 6.51 -17.95 -6.13
N MET A 89 6.37 -17.12 -5.10
CA MET A 89 7.42 -16.85 -4.13
C MET A 89 7.78 -18.10 -3.30
N LYS A 90 6.79 -18.92 -2.90
CA LYS A 90 7.04 -20.22 -2.23
C LYS A 90 7.85 -21.17 -3.10
N LYS A 91 7.53 -21.26 -4.38
CA LYS A 91 8.29 -22.08 -5.34
C LYS A 91 9.75 -21.59 -5.46
N ALA A 92 9.98 -20.29 -5.42
CA ALA A 92 11.30 -19.69 -5.46
C ALA A 92 12.03 -19.75 -4.10
N LYS A 93 11.33 -20.06 -3.00
CA LYS A 93 11.81 -19.94 -1.61
C LYS A 93 12.34 -18.53 -1.29
N TYR A 94 11.77 -17.54 -1.91
CA TYR A 94 12.14 -16.14 -1.77
C TYR A 94 10.95 -15.24 -2.11
N GLY A 95 10.75 -14.20 -1.32
CA GLY A 95 9.79 -13.14 -1.62
C GLY A 95 9.89 -11.97 -0.65
N ARG A 96 9.59 -10.78 -1.16
CA ARG A 96 9.50 -9.53 -0.39
C ARG A 96 8.20 -8.84 -0.72
N ILE A 97 7.34 -8.65 0.28
CA ILE A 97 6.04 -8.01 0.10
C ILE A 97 5.97 -6.76 0.96
N ALA A 98 5.66 -5.62 0.34
CA ALA A 98 5.44 -4.36 1.02
C ALA A 98 4.09 -3.76 0.61
N HIS A 99 3.24 -3.46 1.59
CA HIS A 99 1.95 -2.79 1.39
C HIS A 99 1.96 -1.41 2.03
N VAL A 100 1.54 -0.39 1.27
CA VAL A 100 1.40 0.97 1.81
C VAL A 100 0.07 1.08 2.55
N ALA A 101 0.17 1.02 3.88
CA ALA A 101 -0.91 1.30 4.80
C ALA A 101 -1.13 2.83 4.94
N SER A 102 -1.24 3.33 6.14
CA SER A 102 -1.35 4.75 6.48
C SER A 102 -1.25 4.94 7.98
N ILE A 103 -0.85 6.12 8.42
CA ILE A 103 -1.05 6.58 9.80
C ILE A 103 -2.51 6.48 10.24
N ALA A 104 -3.46 6.66 9.29
CA ALA A 104 -4.89 6.48 9.55
C ALA A 104 -5.26 5.05 9.97
N GLY A 105 -4.48 4.05 9.56
CA GLY A 105 -4.63 2.66 10.01
C GLY A 105 -4.13 2.41 11.43
N LYS A 106 -3.30 3.29 11.97
CA LYS A 106 -2.76 3.22 13.35
C LYS A 106 -3.57 4.07 14.32
N GLU A 107 -3.81 5.33 13.98
CA GLU A 107 -4.44 6.31 14.88
C GLU A 107 -5.95 6.50 14.62
N GLY A 108 -6.39 6.26 13.36
CA GLY A 108 -7.70 6.70 12.89
C GLY A 108 -7.77 8.21 12.64
N ASN A 109 -8.45 8.62 11.58
CA ASN A 109 -8.75 10.03 11.30
C ASN A 109 -10.27 10.23 11.36
N PRO A 110 -10.78 11.23 12.09
CA PRO A 110 -12.20 11.57 12.08
C PRO A 110 -12.70 11.82 10.66
N GLY A 111 -13.92 11.39 10.35
CA GLY A 111 -14.55 11.60 9.06
C GLY A 111 -14.01 10.76 7.91
N MET A 112 -13.23 9.71 8.19
CA MET A 112 -12.60 8.83 7.18
C MET A 112 -12.80 7.34 7.54
N SER A 113 -13.96 6.96 8.07
CA SER A 113 -14.16 5.62 8.61
C SER A 113 -13.85 4.47 7.63
N PRO A 114 -14.24 4.50 6.34
CA PRO A 114 -13.89 3.42 5.41
C PRO A 114 -12.37 3.30 5.21
N TYR A 115 -11.69 4.44 5.06
CA TYR A 115 -10.23 4.47 4.88
C TYR A 115 -9.51 3.92 6.12
N ASN A 116 -9.90 4.39 7.32
CA ASN A 116 -9.33 3.91 8.57
C ASN A 116 -9.45 2.38 8.69
N VAL A 117 -10.65 1.84 8.45
CA VAL A 117 -10.90 0.39 8.52
C VAL A 117 -10.04 -0.35 7.49
N SER A 118 -9.98 0.14 6.25
CA SER A 118 -9.20 -0.51 5.19
C SER A 118 -7.71 -0.59 5.53
N LYS A 119 -7.14 0.50 6.06
CA LYS A 119 -5.71 0.58 6.39
C LYS A 119 -5.37 -0.13 7.71
N SER A 120 -6.26 -0.13 8.70
CA SER A 120 -6.12 -0.95 9.91
C SER A 120 -6.22 -2.45 9.59
N GLY A 121 -7.19 -2.84 8.74
CA GLY A 121 -7.34 -4.21 8.28
C GLY A 121 -6.09 -4.72 7.54
N MET A 122 -5.48 -3.88 6.71
CA MET A 122 -4.23 -4.18 6.02
C MET A 122 -3.09 -4.46 7.01
N ILE A 123 -2.94 -3.63 8.05
CA ILE A 123 -1.93 -3.83 9.10
C ILE A 123 -2.15 -5.16 9.84
N GLY A 124 -3.41 -5.47 10.18
CA GLY A 124 -3.76 -6.74 10.81
C GLY A 124 -3.49 -7.94 9.91
N PHE A 125 -3.84 -7.84 8.63
CA PHE A 125 -3.60 -8.86 7.62
C PHE A 125 -2.10 -9.17 7.49
N VAL A 126 -1.26 -8.16 7.34
CA VAL A 126 0.20 -8.30 7.24
C VAL A 126 0.78 -9.05 8.43
N LYS A 127 0.34 -8.73 9.67
CA LYS A 127 0.80 -9.41 10.90
C LYS A 127 0.45 -10.91 10.92
N GLY A 128 -0.73 -11.28 10.43
CA GLY A 128 -1.17 -12.67 10.36
C GLY A 128 -0.37 -13.46 9.32
N ILE A 129 -0.38 -12.96 8.08
CA ILE A 129 0.26 -13.63 6.94
C ILE A 129 1.78 -13.79 7.13
N ALA A 130 2.44 -12.82 7.76
CA ALA A 130 3.86 -12.91 8.05
C ALA A 130 4.25 -14.21 8.79
N LYS A 131 3.42 -14.64 9.73
CA LYS A 131 3.65 -15.87 10.53
C LYS A 131 3.40 -17.13 9.71
N GLU A 132 2.54 -17.06 8.69
CA GLU A 132 2.21 -18.19 7.84
C GLU A 132 3.30 -18.49 6.80
N ILE A 133 4.03 -17.45 6.32
CA ILE A 133 4.94 -17.58 5.19
C ILE A 133 6.42 -17.37 5.53
N ALA A 134 6.76 -17.02 6.77
CA ALA A 134 8.13 -16.75 7.17
C ALA A 134 9.08 -17.93 6.92
N ALA A 135 8.61 -19.16 7.17
CA ALA A 135 9.39 -20.37 6.95
C ALA A 135 9.65 -20.68 5.46
N ASP A 136 8.92 -20.03 4.56
CA ASP A 136 9.08 -20.18 3.11
C ASP A 136 10.14 -19.22 2.51
N GLY A 137 10.83 -18.45 3.33
CA GLY A 137 11.82 -17.44 2.90
C GLY A 137 11.17 -16.14 2.41
N ILE A 138 9.91 -15.90 2.76
CA ILE A 138 9.12 -14.75 2.34
C ILE A 138 8.92 -13.80 3.51
N THR A 139 9.16 -12.51 3.31
CA THR A 139 8.78 -11.48 4.28
C THR A 139 7.63 -10.63 3.73
N ILE A 140 6.74 -10.21 4.61
CA ILE A 140 5.65 -9.27 4.31
C ILE A 140 5.60 -8.19 5.38
N ASN A 141 5.61 -6.94 4.97
CA ASN A 141 5.58 -5.79 5.86
C ASN A 141 4.61 -4.71 5.34
N ALA A 142 4.18 -3.85 6.24
CA ALA A 142 3.45 -2.64 5.89
C ALA A 142 4.34 -1.41 6.07
N LEU A 143 4.04 -0.35 5.32
CA LEU A 143 4.57 1.00 5.54
C LEU A 143 3.39 1.93 5.82
N ALA A 144 3.45 2.70 6.90
CA ALA A 144 2.42 3.64 7.31
C ALA A 144 2.93 5.09 7.18
N PRO A 145 2.71 5.75 6.04
CA PRO A 145 3.05 7.16 5.88
C PRO A 145 2.06 8.07 6.63
N ALA A 146 2.55 9.23 7.08
CA ALA A 146 1.72 10.39 7.35
C ALA A 146 1.29 11.05 6.04
N VAL A 147 1.10 12.39 6.03
CA VAL A 147 0.80 13.09 4.78
C VAL A 147 2.07 13.23 3.94
N ILE A 148 1.98 12.76 2.70
CA ILE A 148 3.08 12.77 1.73
C ILE A 148 2.68 13.68 0.56
N ARG A 149 3.62 14.47 0.03
CA ARG A 149 3.39 15.30 -1.15
C ARG A 149 3.20 14.42 -2.39
N THR A 150 1.95 14.28 -2.83
CA THR A 150 1.55 13.49 -3.98
C THR A 150 0.33 14.12 -4.66
N PRO A 151 0.02 13.76 -5.90
CA PRO A 151 -1.22 14.19 -6.56
C PRO A 151 -2.50 13.88 -5.76
N MET A 152 -2.50 12.82 -4.95
CA MET A 152 -3.63 12.45 -4.09
C MET A 152 -4.00 13.57 -3.09
N ASN A 153 -3.04 14.40 -2.70
CA ASN A 153 -3.22 15.49 -1.74
C ASN A 153 -3.17 16.88 -2.39
N ALA A 154 -3.14 16.97 -3.73
CA ALA A 154 -2.98 18.24 -4.44
C ALA A 154 -4.13 19.23 -4.15
N ASP A 155 -5.35 18.73 -3.98
CA ASP A 155 -6.55 19.54 -3.72
C ASP A 155 -6.83 19.74 -2.23
N THR A 156 -5.88 19.39 -1.35
CA THR A 156 -6.04 19.61 0.09
C THR A 156 -5.96 21.10 0.41
N SER A 157 -6.95 21.64 1.11
CA SER A 157 -6.96 23.04 1.50
C SER A 157 -5.77 23.38 2.40
N ASP A 158 -5.29 24.65 2.33
CA ASP A 158 -4.17 25.13 3.16
C ASP A 158 -4.44 24.96 4.66
N GLU A 159 -5.68 25.13 5.09
CA GLU A 159 -6.08 24.94 6.49
C GLU A 159 -5.93 23.47 6.91
N THR A 160 -6.44 22.56 6.08
CA THR A 160 -6.31 21.11 6.33
C THR A 160 -4.85 20.68 6.32
N LEU A 161 -4.06 21.20 5.37
CA LEU A 161 -2.63 20.90 5.27
C LEU A 161 -1.87 21.41 6.50
N LYS A 162 -2.14 22.62 6.97
CA LYS A 162 -1.56 23.16 8.21
C LYS A 162 -1.93 22.31 9.42
N TYR A 163 -3.18 21.88 9.52
CA TYR A 163 -3.61 20.96 10.59
C TYR A 163 -2.84 19.63 10.52
N MET A 164 -2.72 19.03 9.34
CA MET A 164 -1.96 17.77 9.16
C MET A 164 -0.50 17.93 9.57
N ILE A 165 0.15 19.02 9.14
CA ILE A 165 1.55 19.33 9.49
C ILE A 165 1.72 19.53 10.99
N SER A 166 0.77 20.19 11.66
CA SER A 166 0.84 20.41 13.12
C SER A 166 0.87 19.12 13.93
N ARG A 167 0.44 18.00 13.33
CA ARG A 167 0.48 16.66 13.94
C ARG A 167 1.81 15.95 13.72
N ILE A 168 2.70 16.49 12.88
CA ILE A 168 3.97 15.88 12.49
C ILE A 168 5.11 16.62 13.21
N PRO A 169 5.82 15.99 14.17
CA PRO A 169 6.92 16.64 14.91
C PRO A 169 8.02 17.24 14.03
N MET A 170 8.31 16.65 12.85
CA MET A 170 9.26 17.24 11.89
C MET A 170 8.76 18.53 11.23
N GLY A 171 7.50 18.94 11.44
CA GLY A 171 6.96 20.23 10.98
C GLY A 171 6.78 20.37 9.48
N ARG A 172 6.76 19.26 8.72
CA ARG A 172 6.59 19.25 7.26
C ARG A 172 5.84 18.02 6.79
N VAL A 173 5.36 18.05 5.55
CA VAL A 173 4.95 16.82 4.84
C VAL A 173 6.18 15.99 4.46
N GLY A 174 5.99 14.68 4.28
CA GLY A 174 7.00 13.83 3.68
C GLY A 174 7.00 13.97 2.16
N GLU A 175 8.10 13.61 1.53
CA GLU A 175 8.22 13.54 0.07
C GLU A 175 8.06 12.10 -0.42
N ALA A 176 7.63 11.94 -1.69
CA ALA A 176 7.40 10.61 -2.26
C ALA A 176 8.68 9.76 -2.27
N GLU A 177 9.82 10.38 -2.50
CA GLU A 177 11.13 9.77 -2.52
C GLU A 177 11.52 9.17 -1.17
N GLU A 178 11.16 9.83 -0.05
CA GLU A 178 11.43 9.33 1.31
C GLU A 178 10.64 8.03 1.58
N VAL A 179 9.42 7.93 1.03
CA VAL A 179 8.60 6.71 1.10
C VAL A 179 9.16 5.63 0.17
N ALA A 180 9.59 6.00 -1.03
CA ALA A 180 10.15 5.08 -2.02
C ALA A 180 11.43 4.39 -1.51
N GLU A 181 12.33 5.11 -0.85
CA GLU A 181 13.55 4.55 -0.25
C GLU A 181 13.24 3.49 0.82
N LEU A 182 12.24 3.75 1.68
CA LEU A 182 11.79 2.75 2.66
C LEU A 182 11.17 1.53 1.98
N LEU A 183 10.36 1.72 0.94
CA LEU A 183 9.78 0.62 0.18
C LEU A 183 10.86 -0.19 -0.55
N ALA A 184 11.87 0.46 -1.11
CA ALA A 184 13.02 -0.19 -1.72
C ALA A 184 13.78 -1.05 -0.70
N PHE A 185 14.03 -0.54 0.50
CA PHE A 185 14.61 -1.33 1.59
C PHE A 185 13.73 -2.53 1.96
N ILE A 186 12.43 -2.32 2.20
CA ILE A 186 11.50 -3.40 2.60
C ILE A 186 11.41 -4.49 1.51
N GLY A 187 11.46 -4.08 0.23
CA GLY A 187 11.42 -4.97 -0.93
C GLY A 187 12.75 -5.62 -1.31
N SER A 188 13.83 -5.33 -0.58
CA SER A 188 15.17 -5.81 -0.89
C SER A 188 15.64 -6.98 0.00
N GLU A 189 16.76 -7.59 -0.37
CA GLU A 189 17.43 -8.62 0.44
C GLU A 189 17.91 -8.09 1.79
N ALA A 190 18.15 -6.78 1.92
CA ALA A 190 18.59 -6.17 3.17
C ALA A 190 17.52 -6.29 4.29
N CYS A 191 16.24 -6.33 3.94
CA CYS A 191 15.14 -6.57 4.88
C CYS A 191 14.87 -8.08 5.05
N SER A 192 15.84 -8.82 5.59
CA SER A 192 15.79 -10.29 5.64
C SER A 192 15.27 -10.85 6.95
N PHE A 193 15.30 -10.09 8.06
CA PHE A 193 14.90 -10.57 9.39
C PHE A 193 13.74 -9.79 10.00
N THR A 194 13.04 -8.97 9.17
CA THR A 194 11.84 -8.24 9.58
C THR A 194 10.66 -8.67 8.74
N THR A 195 9.63 -9.24 9.39
CA THR A 195 8.37 -9.62 8.78
C THR A 195 7.20 -9.36 9.73
N GLY A 196 6.03 -8.99 9.21
CA GLY A 196 4.85 -8.65 10.00
C GLY A 196 4.91 -7.29 10.68
N PHE A 197 5.91 -6.48 10.36
CA PHE A 197 6.10 -5.16 10.95
C PHE A 197 5.42 -4.07 10.13
N THR A 198 5.04 -2.98 10.83
CA THR A 198 4.56 -1.75 10.17
C THR A 198 5.61 -0.66 10.39
N PHE A 199 6.34 -0.37 9.33
CA PHE A 199 7.31 0.73 9.31
C PHE A 199 6.57 2.07 9.32
N ASP A 200 7.09 3.06 10.02
CA ASP A 200 6.53 4.42 10.04
C ASP A 200 7.33 5.37 9.16
N ALA A 201 6.62 6.06 8.26
CA ALA A 201 7.13 7.21 7.51
C ALA A 201 6.30 8.45 7.91
N THR A 202 6.35 8.82 9.20
CA THR A 202 5.38 9.73 9.81
C THR A 202 5.98 11.03 10.34
N GLY A 203 7.30 11.23 10.18
CA GLY A 203 7.98 12.39 10.74
C GLY A 203 7.84 12.51 12.26
N GLY A 204 7.74 11.35 12.95
CA GLY A 204 7.60 11.26 14.40
C GLY A 204 6.16 11.32 14.93
N ARG A 205 5.14 11.35 14.05
CA ARG A 205 3.73 11.39 14.47
C ARG A 205 3.30 10.11 15.17
N ALA A 206 3.66 8.94 14.64
CA ALA A 206 3.46 7.66 15.31
C ALA A 206 4.78 7.10 15.81
N THR A 207 4.76 6.43 16.97
CA THR A 207 5.95 5.87 17.62
C THR A 207 5.72 4.43 18.15
N TYR A 208 4.69 3.75 17.65
CA TYR A 208 4.31 2.39 18.11
C TYR A 208 3.93 1.47 16.96
#